data_6b61c7ff861394471de9bc1a6c32e9df
#
_entry.id   6b61c7ff861394471de9bc1a6c32e9df
#
_cell.length_a   1.000
_cell.length_b   1.000
_cell.length_c   1.000
_cell.angle_alpha   90.00
_cell.angle_beta   90.00
_cell.angle_gamma   90.00
#
_symmetry.space_group_name_H-M   'P 1'
#
loop_
_entity.id
_entity.type
_entity.pdbx_description
1 polymer ?
#
loop_
_entity_poly.entity_id
_entity_poly.type
_entity_poly.pdbx_seq_one_letter_code
_entity_poly.pdbx_strand_id
1 'polypeptide(L)'
;MNRRDMLKMTGAAVAGTSLFGLDAVASERNYREEEMKGGKKGRKAMIFGAHPDDPETGCGGTMIKLKNAGFEVVSVYLTKGEAGIPGTSYDDSAKIRVAEATKACQMMGVRPVFLTQIDGSAEVNKERYTEVKELLAAEKPDIVFTHWPIDSHADHRVCYTLVYDAWRRLGYEFELYFYEVMSGVQTQLFHPTDWVDITETSQLKKDASFCHVSQNPENWYTSSHEQMEIFRGLEHRCGRAEAFIHARRDKNYMY
;
A
#
# COMPACT_ATOMS: atom_id res chain seq x y z
N MET A 1 22.71 -39.70 -16.85
CA MET A 1 21.38 -39.50 -16.25
C MET A 1 20.49 -38.80 -17.26
N ASN A 2 19.41 -39.43 -17.73
CA ASN A 2 18.57 -38.88 -18.78
C ASN A 2 17.35 -38.15 -18.18
N ARG A 3 16.62 -37.39 -19.00
CA ARG A 3 15.47 -36.58 -18.58
C ARG A 3 14.33 -37.37 -17.89
N ARG A 4 14.21 -38.68 -18.18
CA ARG A 4 13.20 -39.55 -17.58
C ARG A 4 13.57 -39.98 -16.16
N ASP A 5 14.86 -40.08 -15.84
CA ASP A 5 15.31 -40.48 -14.52
C ASP A 5 15.21 -39.30 -13.51
N MET A 6 15.38 -38.06 -14.00
CA MET A 6 15.17 -36.85 -13.21
C MET A 6 13.70 -36.65 -12.82
N LEU A 7 12.76 -36.96 -13.73
CA LEU A 7 11.32 -36.85 -13.46
C LEU A 7 10.81 -37.92 -12.47
N LYS A 8 11.49 -39.07 -12.35
CA LYS A 8 11.13 -40.11 -11.37
C LYS A 8 11.63 -39.77 -9.96
N MET A 9 12.74 -39.03 -9.84
CA MET A 9 13.24 -38.59 -8.52
C MET A 9 12.43 -37.45 -7.93
N THR A 10 11.83 -36.58 -8.77
CA THR A 10 10.97 -35.50 -8.30
C THR A 10 9.57 -35.99 -7.86
N GLY A 11 9.08 -37.09 -8.42
CA GLY A 11 7.75 -37.64 -8.09
C GLY A 11 7.66 -38.29 -6.70
N ALA A 12 8.75 -38.80 -6.14
CA ALA A 12 8.75 -39.47 -4.84
C ALA A 12 8.97 -38.51 -3.65
N ALA A 13 9.56 -37.34 -3.89
CA ALA A 13 9.82 -36.35 -2.84
C ALA A 13 8.62 -35.43 -2.58
N VAL A 14 7.68 -35.32 -3.53
CA VAL A 14 6.52 -34.40 -3.41
C VAL A 14 5.37 -35.01 -2.60
N ALA A 15 5.28 -36.31 -2.49
CA ALA A 15 4.17 -36.98 -1.78
C ALA A 15 4.33 -36.96 -0.24
N GLY A 16 5.51 -36.69 0.30
CA GLY A 16 5.76 -36.71 1.75
C GLY A 16 5.80 -35.35 2.43
N THR A 17 5.97 -34.26 1.68
CA THR A 17 6.10 -32.90 2.25
C THR A 17 4.84 -32.04 2.09
N SER A 18 3.85 -32.48 1.32
CA SER A 18 2.68 -31.67 1.00
C SER A 18 1.63 -31.58 2.12
N LEU A 19 1.57 -32.53 3.04
CA LEU A 19 0.62 -32.49 4.16
C LEU A 19 1.07 -31.57 5.29
N PHE A 20 2.36 -31.56 5.64
CA PHE A 20 2.87 -30.68 6.70
C PHE A 20 3.03 -29.23 6.28
N GLY A 21 3.31 -28.97 5.00
CA GLY A 21 3.45 -27.60 4.46
C GLY A 21 2.12 -26.86 4.30
N LEU A 22 1.06 -27.57 3.93
CA LEU A 22 -0.27 -26.99 3.77
C LEU A 22 -0.91 -26.64 5.13
N ASP A 23 -0.69 -27.47 6.14
CA ASP A 23 -1.19 -27.21 7.49
C ASP A 23 -0.44 -26.06 8.17
N ALA A 24 0.85 -25.92 7.94
CA ALA A 24 1.64 -24.79 8.46
C ALA A 24 1.24 -23.47 7.80
N VAL A 25 1.07 -23.44 6.47
CA VAL A 25 0.62 -22.25 5.74
C VAL A 25 -0.84 -21.92 6.09
N ALA A 26 -1.70 -22.92 6.24
CA ALA A 26 -3.08 -22.72 6.69
C ALA A 26 -3.15 -22.24 8.14
N SER A 27 -2.28 -22.74 9.03
CA SER A 27 -2.23 -22.32 10.43
C SER A 27 -1.66 -20.88 10.58
N GLU A 28 -0.64 -20.52 9.82
CA GLU A 28 -0.15 -19.13 9.78
C GLU A 28 -1.19 -18.17 9.17
N ARG A 29 -1.91 -18.61 8.15
CA ARG A 29 -3.00 -17.84 7.54
C ARG A 29 -4.15 -17.63 8.53
N ASN A 30 -4.59 -18.69 9.22
CA ASN A 30 -5.62 -18.62 10.25
C ASN A 30 -5.17 -17.78 11.45
N TYR A 31 -3.90 -17.89 11.88
CA TYR A 31 -3.35 -17.10 12.96
C TYR A 31 -3.33 -15.60 12.61
N ARG A 32 -2.91 -15.23 11.39
CA ARG A 32 -2.94 -13.85 10.91
C ARG A 32 -4.37 -13.31 10.73
N GLU A 33 -5.30 -14.15 10.25
CA GLU A 33 -6.72 -13.77 10.14
C GLU A 33 -7.39 -13.63 11.51
N GLU A 34 -7.03 -14.46 12.49
CA GLU A 34 -7.51 -14.35 13.88
C GLU A 34 -6.88 -13.15 14.60
N GLU A 35 -5.61 -12.84 14.37
CA GLU A 35 -4.99 -11.61 14.88
C GLU A 35 -5.65 -10.35 14.29
N MET A 36 -6.03 -10.38 13.01
CA MET A 36 -6.81 -9.28 12.41
C MET A 36 -8.25 -9.21 12.94
N LYS A 37 -8.88 -10.35 13.25
CA LYS A 37 -10.23 -10.41 13.84
C LYS A 37 -10.27 -10.11 15.35
N GLY A 38 -9.18 -10.40 16.06
CA GLY A 38 -9.01 -10.12 17.48
C GLY A 38 -8.55 -8.70 17.79
N GLY A 39 -8.90 -7.71 16.93
CA GLY A 39 -8.44 -6.34 16.98
C GLY A 39 -8.38 -5.77 18.40
N LYS A 40 -7.17 -5.61 18.93
CA LYS A 40 -6.97 -4.80 20.13
C LYS A 40 -7.53 -3.42 19.81
N LYS A 41 -8.53 -2.97 20.58
CA LYS A 41 -9.12 -1.64 20.46
C LYS A 41 -7.99 -0.61 20.55
N GLY A 42 -7.78 0.15 19.46
CA GLY A 42 -6.76 1.19 19.41
C GLY A 42 -5.58 0.93 18.46
N ARG A 43 -5.59 -0.13 17.63
CA ARG A 43 -4.56 -0.31 16.58
C ARG A 43 -4.71 0.73 15.48
N LYS A 44 -3.58 1.18 14.93
CA LYS A 44 -3.53 2.24 13.92
C LYS A 44 -2.76 1.80 12.68
N ALA A 45 -3.32 2.10 11.51
CA ALA A 45 -2.65 1.96 10.23
C ALA A 45 -2.51 3.32 9.54
N MET A 46 -1.35 3.58 8.95
CA MET A 46 -1.10 4.79 8.17
C MET A 46 -0.68 4.43 6.75
N ILE A 47 -1.28 5.09 5.77
CA ILE A 47 -0.99 4.86 4.36
C ILE A 47 -0.45 6.17 3.76
N PHE A 48 0.83 6.15 3.36
CA PHE A 48 1.51 7.30 2.78
C PHE A 48 1.47 7.23 1.26
N GLY A 49 0.88 8.23 0.63
CA GLY A 49 0.94 8.51 -0.79
C GLY A 49 1.67 9.81 -1.08
N ALA A 50 2.23 9.96 -2.25
CA ALA A 50 2.82 11.22 -2.70
C ALA A 50 1.72 12.24 -3.01
N HIS A 51 0.65 11.80 -3.65
CA HIS A 51 -0.45 12.64 -4.12
C HIS A 51 -1.81 12.19 -3.58
N PRO A 52 -2.80 13.10 -3.54
CA PRO A 52 -4.20 12.74 -3.38
C PRO A 52 -4.64 11.79 -4.51
N ASP A 53 -4.98 10.56 -4.21
CA ASP A 53 -5.38 9.39 -5.01
C ASP A 53 -4.48 8.15 -4.84
N ASP A 54 -3.19 8.31 -4.55
CA ASP A 54 -2.26 7.18 -4.39
C ASP A 54 -2.69 6.18 -3.31
N PRO A 55 -3.04 6.59 -2.07
CA PRO A 55 -3.50 5.66 -1.04
C PRO A 55 -4.78 4.93 -1.43
N GLU A 56 -5.71 5.63 -2.08
CA GLU A 56 -6.99 5.08 -2.52
C GLU A 56 -6.80 4.02 -3.60
N THR A 57 -5.95 4.31 -4.57
CA THR A 57 -5.70 3.41 -5.71
C THR A 57 -4.78 2.26 -5.35
N GLY A 58 -3.76 2.47 -4.51
CA GLY A 58 -2.80 1.45 -4.10
C GLY A 58 -3.25 0.56 -2.94
N CYS A 59 -4.04 1.12 -1.99
CA CYS A 59 -4.39 0.47 -0.72
C CYS A 59 -5.86 0.58 -0.32
N GLY A 60 -6.75 1.12 -1.17
CA GLY A 60 -8.12 1.47 -0.79
C GLY A 60 -8.92 0.30 -0.23
N GLY A 61 -8.84 -0.86 -0.86
CA GLY A 61 -9.51 -2.07 -0.39
C GLY A 61 -8.98 -2.55 0.97
N THR A 62 -7.66 -2.49 1.16
CA THR A 62 -7.00 -2.82 2.42
C THR A 62 -7.35 -1.80 3.52
N MET A 63 -7.39 -0.50 3.21
CA MET A 63 -7.82 0.53 4.16
C MET A 63 -9.23 0.26 4.69
N ILE A 64 -10.17 -0.07 3.81
CA ILE A 64 -11.55 -0.40 4.18
C ILE A 64 -11.59 -1.65 5.07
N LYS A 65 -10.83 -2.70 4.74
CA LYS A 65 -10.75 -3.92 5.56
C LYS A 65 -10.16 -3.65 6.94
N LEU A 66 -9.09 -2.87 7.03
CA LEU A 66 -8.50 -2.47 8.31
C LEU A 66 -9.48 -1.65 9.14
N LYS A 67 -10.21 -0.71 8.51
CA LYS A 67 -11.25 0.05 9.17
C LYS A 67 -12.36 -0.85 9.72
N ASN A 68 -12.82 -1.81 8.93
CA ASN A 68 -13.84 -2.79 9.34
C ASN A 68 -13.34 -3.71 10.46
N ALA A 69 -12.04 -3.96 10.53
CA ALA A 69 -11.38 -4.69 11.61
C ALA A 69 -11.13 -3.87 12.88
N GLY A 70 -11.56 -2.60 12.91
CA GLY A 70 -11.50 -1.73 14.09
C GLY A 70 -10.21 -0.91 14.23
N PHE A 71 -9.39 -0.83 13.19
CA PHE A 71 -8.24 0.08 13.17
C PHE A 71 -8.67 1.54 13.03
N GLU A 72 -7.94 2.45 13.65
CA GLU A 72 -7.86 3.83 13.18
C GLU A 72 -7.01 3.82 11.91
N VAL A 73 -7.58 4.26 10.79
CA VAL A 73 -6.87 4.30 9.50
C VAL A 73 -6.64 5.75 9.09
N VAL A 74 -5.41 6.08 8.74
CA VAL A 74 -4.99 7.43 8.37
C VAL A 74 -4.36 7.39 6.98
N SER A 75 -4.92 8.18 6.06
CA SER A 75 -4.33 8.43 4.73
C SER A 75 -3.48 9.68 4.79
N VAL A 76 -2.19 9.56 4.45
CA VAL A 76 -1.23 10.68 4.49
C VAL A 76 -0.77 10.99 3.07
N TYR A 77 -0.93 12.24 2.69
CA TYR A 77 -0.51 12.74 1.37
C TYR A 77 0.70 13.66 1.55
N LEU A 78 1.79 13.35 0.85
CA LEU A 78 3.04 14.11 0.93
C LEU A 78 2.85 15.53 0.38
N THR A 79 2.06 15.65 -0.71
CA THR A 79 1.67 16.89 -1.36
C THR A 79 0.15 17.07 -1.34
N LYS A 80 -0.33 18.20 -1.82
CA LYS A 80 -1.77 18.46 -2.01
C LYS A 80 -2.19 18.31 -3.47
N GLY A 81 -1.30 17.85 -4.35
CA GLY A 81 -1.57 17.71 -5.78
C GLY A 81 -1.61 19.03 -6.53
N GLU A 82 -0.75 19.96 -6.15
CA GLU A 82 -0.73 21.34 -6.63
C GLU A 82 -0.53 21.44 -8.14
N ALA A 83 0.29 20.58 -8.72
CA ALA A 83 0.56 20.53 -10.16
C ALA A 83 -0.39 19.63 -10.95
N GLY A 84 -1.31 18.91 -10.28
CA GLY A 84 -2.11 17.84 -10.87
C GLY A 84 -3.26 18.28 -11.78
N ILE A 85 -3.57 19.58 -11.91
CA ILE A 85 -4.66 20.08 -12.76
C ILE A 85 -4.09 21.08 -13.79
N PRO A 86 -3.90 20.66 -15.05
CA PRO A 86 -3.34 21.54 -16.09
C PRO A 86 -4.15 22.84 -16.26
N GLY A 87 -3.45 23.97 -16.33
CA GLY A 87 -4.09 25.28 -16.54
C GLY A 87 -4.73 25.92 -15.30
N THR A 88 -4.62 25.27 -14.15
CA THR A 88 -5.11 25.78 -12.85
C THR A 88 -3.93 26.27 -12.01
N SER A 89 -4.16 27.28 -11.15
CA SER A 89 -3.14 27.70 -10.19
C SER A 89 -2.84 26.59 -9.18
N TYR A 90 -1.62 26.57 -8.62
CA TYR A 90 -1.25 25.59 -7.59
C TYR A 90 -2.18 25.65 -6.38
N ASP A 91 -2.54 26.85 -5.94
CA ASP A 91 -3.45 27.03 -4.80
C ASP A 91 -4.87 26.49 -5.07
N ASP A 92 -5.38 26.68 -6.28
CA ASP A 92 -6.73 26.20 -6.63
C ASP A 92 -6.72 24.70 -6.90
N SER A 93 -5.66 24.17 -7.55
CA SER A 93 -5.46 22.73 -7.70
C SER A 93 -5.41 22.04 -6.33
N ALA A 94 -4.63 22.58 -5.39
CA ALA A 94 -4.53 22.06 -4.03
C ALA A 94 -5.90 22.05 -3.32
N LYS A 95 -6.69 23.13 -3.42
CA LYS A 95 -8.03 23.20 -2.82
C LYS A 95 -8.97 22.12 -3.38
N ILE A 96 -8.98 21.95 -4.71
CA ILE A 96 -9.80 20.95 -5.40
C ILE A 96 -9.38 19.54 -4.95
N ARG A 97 -8.09 19.20 -5.09
CA ARG A 97 -7.59 17.85 -4.80
C ARG A 97 -7.68 17.47 -3.33
N VAL A 98 -7.46 18.42 -2.41
CA VAL A 98 -7.69 18.22 -0.97
C VAL A 98 -9.17 17.92 -0.68
N ALA A 99 -10.11 18.63 -1.33
CA ALA A 99 -11.54 18.37 -1.16
C ALA A 99 -11.93 16.98 -1.70
N GLU A 100 -11.40 16.57 -2.85
CA GLU A 100 -11.63 15.25 -3.45
C GLU A 100 -11.10 14.13 -2.55
N ALA A 101 -9.85 14.22 -2.08
CA ALA A 101 -9.24 13.24 -1.17
C ALA A 101 -9.98 13.18 0.18
N THR A 102 -10.40 14.33 0.70
CA THR A 102 -11.21 14.37 1.93
C THR A 102 -12.52 13.62 1.75
N LYS A 103 -13.19 13.81 0.60
CA LYS A 103 -14.43 13.09 0.28
C LYS A 103 -14.19 11.58 0.14
N ALA A 104 -13.11 11.16 -0.54
CA ALA A 104 -12.73 9.76 -0.67
C ALA A 104 -12.47 9.13 0.71
N CYS A 105 -11.69 9.80 1.55
CA CYS A 105 -11.43 9.38 2.92
C CYS A 105 -12.71 9.26 3.77
N GLN A 106 -13.63 10.23 3.67
CA GLN A 106 -14.91 10.19 4.37
C GLN A 106 -15.74 8.97 3.94
N MET A 107 -15.77 8.65 2.65
CA MET A 107 -16.48 7.49 2.11
C MET A 107 -15.95 6.17 2.68
N MET A 108 -14.63 6.05 2.85
CA MET A 108 -13.99 4.87 3.43
C MET A 108 -13.93 4.88 4.97
N GLY A 109 -14.32 5.97 5.62
CA GLY A 109 -14.20 6.15 7.08
C GLY A 109 -12.76 6.31 7.56
N VAL A 110 -11.90 6.90 6.75
CA VAL A 110 -10.45 7.11 6.94
C VAL A 110 -10.17 8.58 7.25
N ARG A 111 -9.14 8.87 8.04
CA ARG A 111 -8.73 10.25 8.37
C ARG A 111 -7.65 10.75 7.42
N PRO A 112 -7.86 11.84 6.67
CA PRO A 112 -6.83 12.42 5.82
C PRO A 112 -5.84 13.28 6.61
N VAL A 113 -4.56 13.25 6.20
CA VAL A 113 -3.49 14.17 6.67
C VAL A 113 -2.71 14.64 5.45
N PHE A 114 -2.52 15.95 5.31
CA PHE A 114 -1.77 16.55 4.21
C PHE A 114 -0.48 17.16 4.76
N LEU A 115 0.67 16.75 4.20
CA LEU A 115 1.96 17.31 4.52
C LEU A 115 2.25 18.58 3.69
N THR A 116 3.49 19.02 3.70
CA THR A 116 3.84 20.39 3.27
C THR A 116 4.67 20.43 2.00
N GLN A 117 4.87 19.29 1.32
CA GLN A 117 5.61 19.26 0.05
C GLN A 117 4.73 19.69 -1.13
N ILE A 118 5.37 20.07 -2.22
CA ILE A 118 4.71 20.55 -3.44
C ILE A 118 4.79 19.47 -4.51
N ASP A 119 3.67 19.17 -5.14
CA ASP A 119 3.53 18.20 -6.23
C ASP A 119 4.48 18.52 -7.39
N GLY A 120 5.19 17.51 -7.89
CA GLY A 120 6.20 17.62 -8.94
C GLY A 120 7.54 18.21 -8.47
N SER A 121 7.64 18.58 -7.19
CA SER A 121 8.83 19.22 -6.61
C SER A 121 9.17 18.65 -5.23
N ALA A 122 8.71 17.44 -4.92
CA ALA A 122 9.02 16.81 -3.65
C ALA A 122 10.53 16.56 -3.52
N GLU A 123 11.06 16.81 -2.32
CA GLU A 123 12.49 16.78 -2.05
C GLU A 123 12.83 15.97 -0.79
N VAL A 124 14.07 15.49 -0.75
CA VAL A 124 14.64 14.80 0.41
C VAL A 124 15.69 15.71 1.04
N ASN A 125 15.37 16.23 2.23
CA ASN A 125 16.28 17.04 3.03
C ASN A 125 16.02 16.85 4.52
N LYS A 126 16.80 17.49 5.37
CA LYS A 126 16.70 17.34 6.84
C LYS A 126 15.32 17.72 7.39
N GLU A 127 14.71 18.75 6.85
CA GLU A 127 13.38 19.23 7.27
C GLU A 127 12.31 18.19 6.95
N ARG A 128 12.32 17.64 5.72
CA ARG A 128 11.36 16.63 5.26
C ARG A 128 11.50 15.30 6.00
N TYR A 129 12.73 14.88 6.29
CA TYR A 129 12.96 13.73 7.17
C TYR A 129 12.38 13.96 8.58
N THR A 130 12.50 15.17 9.10
CA THR A 130 11.98 15.51 10.43
C THR A 130 10.46 15.50 10.42
N GLU A 131 9.82 16.13 9.45
CA GLU A 131 8.36 16.20 9.29
C GLU A 131 7.72 14.79 9.32
N VAL A 132 8.18 13.88 8.47
CA VAL A 132 7.62 12.52 8.39
C VAL A 132 7.91 11.71 9.66
N LYS A 133 9.14 11.81 10.20
CA LYS A 133 9.51 11.12 11.43
C LYS A 133 8.68 11.60 12.64
N GLU A 134 8.47 12.90 12.77
CA GLU A 134 7.70 13.47 13.89
C GLU A 134 6.22 13.09 13.79
N LEU A 135 5.63 13.08 12.59
CA LEU A 135 4.28 12.58 12.37
C LEU A 135 4.16 11.12 12.83
N LEU A 136 5.05 10.23 12.37
CA LEU A 136 5.02 8.81 12.74
C LEU A 136 5.27 8.60 14.24
N ALA A 137 6.17 9.38 14.87
CA ALA A 137 6.43 9.31 16.29
C ALA A 137 5.23 9.78 17.14
N ALA A 138 4.48 10.77 16.66
CA ALA A 138 3.28 11.27 17.33
C ALA A 138 2.09 10.31 17.17
N GLU A 139 1.88 9.78 15.96
CA GLU A 139 0.76 8.91 15.63
C GLU A 139 0.92 7.48 16.16
N LYS A 140 2.15 6.98 16.28
CA LYS A 140 2.50 5.63 16.78
C LYS A 140 1.71 4.53 16.09
N PRO A 141 1.81 4.39 14.76
CA PRO A 141 1.09 3.34 14.04
C PRO A 141 1.62 1.95 14.37
N ASP A 142 0.77 0.94 14.24
CA ASP A 142 1.18 -0.47 14.24
C ASP A 142 1.63 -0.92 12.84
N ILE A 143 1.00 -0.35 11.79
CA ILE A 143 1.25 -0.73 10.39
C ILE A 143 1.35 0.55 9.55
N VAL A 144 2.34 0.58 8.67
CA VAL A 144 2.51 1.66 7.68
C VAL A 144 2.64 1.07 6.29
N PHE A 145 1.98 1.71 5.33
CA PHE A 145 2.12 1.43 3.90
C PHE A 145 2.70 2.66 3.20
N THR A 146 3.56 2.46 2.20
CA THR A 146 4.11 3.53 1.37
C THR A 146 4.45 2.99 -0.02
N HIS A 147 4.85 3.87 -0.93
CA HIS A 147 5.25 3.50 -2.28
C HIS A 147 6.42 2.50 -2.31
N TRP A 148 6.48 1.71 -3.37
CA TRP A 148 7.65 0.93 -3.75
C TRP A 148 8.76 1.87 -4.29
N PRO A 149 10.06 1.61 -4.00
CA PRO A 149 11.14 2.53 -4.36
C PRO A 149 11.46 2.62 -5.85
N ILE A 150 11.04 1.63 -6.65
CA ILE A 150 11.30 1.62 -8.10
C ILE A 150 10.02 2.02 -8.82
N ASP A 151 9.87 3.32 -9.01
CA ASP A 151 8.72 3.94 -9.62
C ASP A 151 9.17 5.05 -10.58
N SER A 152 8.44 5.29 -11.67
CA SER A 152 8.75 6.34 -12.63
C SER A 152 8.51 7.74 -12.07
N HIS A 153 7.56 7.89 -11.12
CA HIS A 153 7.26 9.18 -10.51
C HIS A 153 8.29 9.55 -9.42
N ALA A 154 8.90 10.73 -9.57
CA ALA A 154 9.92 11.20 -8.62
C ALA A 154 9.37 11.31 -7.19
N ASP A 155 8.18 11.90 -7.03
CA ASP A 155 7.57 12.14 -5.72
C ASP A 155 7.22 10.82 -4.99
N HIS A 156 6.86 9.74 -5.73
CA HIS A 156 6.67 8.41 -5.14
C HIS A 156 7.96 7.89 -4.50
N ARG A 157 9.10 8.07 -5.20
CA ARG A 157 10.42 7.68 -4.68
C ARG A 157 10.84 8.52 -3.48
N VAL A 158 10.49 9.81 -3.47
CA VAL A 158 10.70 10.70 -2.31
C VAL A 158 9.85 10.24 -1.13
N CYS A 159 8.57 9.97 -1.32
CA CYS A 159 7.66 9.46 -0.29
C CYS A 159 8.21 8.18 0.34
N TYR A 160 8.59 7.19 -0.48
CA TYR A 160 9.28 5.98 0.00
C TYR A 160 10.49 6.32 0.86
N THR A 161 11.40 7.16 0.35
CA THR A 161 12.67 7.47 1.02
C THR A 161 12.45 8.06 2.41
N LEU A 162 11.51 8.99 2.55
CA LEU A 162 11.21 9.65 3.80
C LEU A 162 10.58 8.70 4.82
N VAL A 163 9.62 7.87 4.40
CA VAL A 163 8.97 6.89 5.28
C VAL A 163 9.92 5.79 5.71
N TYR A 164 10.73 5.25 4.77
CA TYR A 164 11.71 4.21 5.07
C TYR A 164 12.80 4.70 6.04
N ASP A 165 13.29 5.93 5.87
CA ASP A 165 14.27 6.52 6.80
C ASP A 165 13.64 6.75 8.19
N ALA A 166 12.40 7.23 8.25
CA ALA A 166 11.68 7.40 9.51
C ALA A 166 11.49 6.06 10.24
N TRP A 167 11.12 4.98 9.53
CA TRP A 167 11.02 3.62 10.09
C TRP A 167 12.33 3.17 10.73
N ARG A 168 13.47 3.37 10.05
CA ARG A 168 14.80 3.06 10.58
C ARG A 168 15.14 3.90 11.82
N ARG A 169 14.88 5.21 11.79
CA ARG A 169 15.19 6.14 12.87
C ARG A 169 14.30 5.95 14.10
N LEU A 170 13.11 5.40 13.92
CA LEU A 170 12.19 5.03 15.00
C LEU A 170 12.41 3.60 15.51
N GLY A 171 13.53 2.96 15.16
CA GLY A 171 13.88 1.65 15.71
C GLY A 171 13.06 0.50 15.17
N TYR A 172 12.39 0.65 14.00
CA TYR A 172 11.55 -0.37 13.37
C TYR A 172 10.33 -0.75 14.24
N GLU A 173 9.68 0.25 14.83
CA GLU A 173 8.61 0.05 15.82
C GLU A 173 7.26 -0.37 15.22
N PHE A 174 7.09 -0.29 13.90
CA PHE A 174 5.88 -0.67 13.18
C PHE A 174 6.19 -1.60 12.01
N GLU A 175 5.17 -2.35 11.55
CA GLU A 175 5.26 -3.15 10.33
C GLU A 175 5.19 -2.22 9.12
N LEU A 176 6.13 -2.37 8.18
CA LEU A 176 6.20 -1.54 6.98
C LEU A 176 5.95 -2.37 5.72
N TYR A 177 5.03 -1.90 4.88
CA TYR A 177 4.68 -2.51 3.61
C TYR A 177 4.83 -1.50 2.47
N PHE A 178 5.27 -2.00 1.31
CA PHE A 178 5.32 -1.23 0.08
C PHE A 178 4.21 -1.66 -0.84
N TYR A 179 3.51 -0.70 -1.45
CA TYR A 179 2.47 -0.93 -2.44
C TYR A 179 2.88 -0.46 -3.83
N GLU A 180 2.18 -0.96 -4.83
CA GLU A 180 2.38 -0.61 -6.22
C GLU A 180 1.34 0.39 -6.72
N VAL A 181 1.74 1.25 -7.65
CA VAL A 181 0.85 2.13 -8.41
C VAL A 181 1.03 1.81 -9.89
N MET A 182 0.00 1.27 -10.55
CA MET A 182 0.01 0.88 -11.97
C MET A 182 1.30 0.13 -12.38
N SER A 183 1.51 -1.07 -11.83
CA SER A 183 2.67 -1.90 -12.17
C SER A 183 2.81 -2.11 -13.68
N GLY A 184 4.06 -1.95 -14.16
CA GLY A 184 4.38 -2.00 -15.58
C GLY A 184 4.23 -0.65 -16.30
N VAL A 185 3.55 0.34 -15.70
CA VAL A 185 3.46 1.72 -16.20
C VAL A 185 4.27 2.65 -15.30
N GLN A 186 3.92 2.76 -14.03
CA GLN A 186 4.64 3.58 -13.04
C GLN A 186 5.57 2.71 -12.18
N THR A 187 5.03 1.84 -11.36
CA THR A 187 5.81 0.93 -10.51
C THR A 187 6.45 -0.16 -11.38
N GLN A 188 7.74 -0.43 -11.13
CA GLN A 188 8.52 -1.42 -11.87
C GLN A 188 9.17 -2.42 -10.92
N LEU A 189 9.46 -3.64 -11.42
CA LEU A 189 10.15 -4.70 -10.68
C LEU A 189 9.47 -5.02 -9.33
N PHE A 190 8.15 -4.93 -9.27
CA PHE A 190 7.38 -5.21 -8.08
C PHE A 190 7.09 -6.72 -7.99
N HIS A 191 7.69 -7.38 -7.00
CA HIS A 191 7.50 -8.80 -6.72
C HIS A 191 6.85 -8.95 -5.34
N PRO A 192 5.52 -9.01 -5.26
CA PRO A 192 4.81 -9.02 -3.98
C PRO A 192 5.14 -10.25 -3.14
N THR A 193 5.12 -10.05 -1.83
CA THR A 193 5.31 -11.10 -0.82
C THR A 193 4.02 -11.38 -0.04
N ASP A 194 3.10 -10.42 -0.06
CA ASP A 194 1.86 -10.46 0.71
C ASP A 194 0.69 -9.96 -0.16
N TRP A 195 -0.50 -10.54 0.02
CA TRP A 195 -1.73 -10.17 -0.70
C TRP A 195 -2.88 -10.01 0.28
N VAL A 196 -3.75 -9.08 -0.03
CA VAL A 196 -5.01 -8.86 0.70
C VAL A 196 -6.17 -9.04 -0.27
N ASP A 197 -7.02 -10.03 -0.02
CA ASP A 197 -8.27 -10.20 -0.75
C ASP A 197 -9.19 -9.00 -0.50
N ILE A 198 -9.45 -8.23 -1.55
CA ILE A 198 -10.30 -7.04 -1.55
C ILE A 198 -11.61 -7.26 -2.31
N THR A 199 -11.97 -8.48 -2.62
CA THR A 199 -13.15 -8.79 -3.45
C THR A 199 -14.41 -8.07 -2.94
N GLU A 200 -14.65 -8.10 -1.63
CA GLU A 200 -15.81 -7.47 -1.01
C GLU A 200 -15.70 -5.94 -0.88
N THR A 201 -14.48 -5.38 -0.88
CA THR A 201 -14.24 -3.95 -0.68
C THR A 201 -13.87 -3.21 -1.97
N SER A 202 -13.67 -3.92 -3.07
CA SER A 202 -13.21 -3.37 -4.35
C SER A 202 -14.17 -2.34 -4.94
N GLN A 203 -15.49 -2.52 -4.78
CA GLN A 203 -16.46 -1.54 -5.28
C GLN A 203 -16.35 -0.23 -4.52
N LEU A 204 -16.30 -0.27 -3.19
CA LEU A 204 -16.16 0.94 -2.37
C LEU A 204 -14.80 1.63 -2.60
N LYS A 205 -13.72 0.86 -2.81
CA LYS A 205 -12.42 1.38 -3.26
C LYS A 205 -12.54 2.15 -4.58
N LYS A 206 -13.21 1.54 -5.58
CA LYS A 206 -13.47 2.19 -6.88
C LYS A 206 -14.25 3.49 -6.71
N ASP A 207 -15.33 3.48 -5.94
CA ASP A 207 -16.17 4.65 -5.70
C ASP A 207 -15.37 5.77 -5.00
N ALA A 208 -14.49 5.43 -4.04
CA ALA A 208 -13.60 6.37 -3.40
C ALA A 208 -12.56 6.95 -4.38
N SER A 209 -11.94 6.11 -5.22
CA SER A 209 -11.01 6.57 -6.27
C SER A 209 -11.69 7.50 -7.26
N PHE A 210 -12.97 7.29 -7.56
CA PHE A 210 -13.78 8.16 -8.44
C PHE A 210 -14.17 9.50 -7.80
N CYS A 211 -13.89 9.71 -6.51
CA CYS A 211 -14.00 11.03 -5.91
C CYS A 211 -12.95 12.03 -6.43
N HIS A 212 -11.83 11.54 -7.00
CA HIS A 212 -10.77 12.37 -7.60
C HIS A 212 -11.14 12.81 -9.04
N VAL A 213 -12.26 13.47 -9.18
CA VAL A 213 -12.87 13.85 -10.46
C VAL A 213 -11.91 14.67 -11.33
N SER A 214 -11.11 15.56 -10.72
CA SER A 214 -10.13 16.39 -11.42
C SER A 214 -9.06 15.57 -12.15
N GLN A 215 -8.88 14.30 -11.78
CA GLN A 215 -7.91 13.39 -12.38
C GLN A 215 -8.51 12.47 -13.46
N ASN A 216 -9.81 12.62 -13.76
CA ASN A 216 -10.56 11.82 -14.75
C ASN A 216 -10.39 10.29 -14.56
N PRO A 217 -10.74 9.73 -13.39
CA PRO A 217 -10.49 8.32 -13.07
C PRO A 217 -11.18 7.34 -14.03
N GLU A 218 -12.28 7.75 -14.68
CA GLU A 218 -12.98 6.95 -15.69
C GLU A 218 -12.08 6.55 -16.86
N ASN A 219 -11.08 7.39 -17.19
CA ASN A 219 -10.21 7.18 -18.35
C ASN A 219 -9.10 6.14 -18.08
N TRP A 220 -8.72 5.92 -16.84
CA TRP A 220 -7.55 5.10 -16.52
C TRP A 220 -7.81 4.01 -15.46
N TYR A 221 -8.76 4.18 -14.52
CA TYR A 221 -8.95 3.22 -13.43
C TYR A 221 -9.28 1.82 -13.95
N THR A 222 -10.26 1.71 -14.83
CA THR A 222 -10.72 0.42 -15.37
C THR A 222 -9.67 -0.27 -16.24
N SER A 223 -8.85 0.50 -16.97
CA SER A 223 -7.81 -0.04 -17.86
C SER A 223 -6.48 -0.33 -17.15
N SER A 224 -6.29 0.11 -15.92
CA SER A 224 -5.04 -0.02 -15.17
C SER A 224 -5.25 -0.64 -13.78
N HIS A 225 -5.71 0.12 -12.79
CA HIS A 225 -5.84 -0.34 -11.40
C HIS A 225 -6.78 -1.54 -11.25
N GLU A 226 -7.94 -1.50 -11.91
CA GLU A 226 -8.90 -2.60 -11.87
C GLU A 226 -8.31 -3.89 -12.48
N GLN A 227 -7.50 -3.77 -13.54
CA GLN A 227 -6.84 -4.93 -14.15
C GLN A 227 -5.74 -5.49 -13.23
N MET A 228 -5.01 -4.63 -12.53
CA MET A 228 -4.05 -5.06 -11.52
C MET A 228 -4.72 -5.81 -10.38
N GLU A 229 -5.82 -5.29 -9.85
CA GLU A 229 -6.57 -5.95 -8.76
C GLU A 229 -7.03 -7.36 -9.19
N ILE A 230 -7.52 -7.52 -10.43
CA ILE A 230 -7.91 -8.80 -10.99
C ILE A 230 -6.69 -9.73 -11.12
N PHE A 231 -5.57 -9.23 -11.65
CA PHE A 231 -4.34 -10.01 -11.79
C PHE A 231 -3.79 -10.47 -10.43
N ARG A 232 -3.76 -9.58 -9.43
CA ARG A 232 -3.37 -9.92 -8.06
C ARG A 232 -4.34 -10.90 -7.40
N GLY A 233 -5.63 -10.80 -7.76
CA GLY A 233 -6.65 -11.79 -7.38
C GLY A 233 -6.36 -13.19 -7.93
N LEU A 234 -5.90 -13.30 -9.18
CA LEU A 234 -5.48 -14.57 -9.77
C LEU A 234 -4.29 -15.18 -9.01
N GLU A 235 -3.28 -14.37 -8.66
CA GLU A 235 -2.13 -14.83 -7.87
C GLU A 235 -2.56 -15.33 -6.48
N HIS A 236 -3.52 -14.65 -5.85
CA HIS A 236 -4.01 -14.96 -4.50
C HIS A 236 -5.20 -15.93 -4.47
N ARG A 237 -5.70 -16.35 -5.63
CA ARG A 237 -6.87 -17.24 -5.79
C ARG A 237 -8.16 -16.67 -5.19
N CYS A 238 -8.40 -15.39 -5.40
CA CYS A 238 -9.62 -14.67 -5.03
C CYS A 238 -10.11 -13.80 -6.20
N GLY A 239 -11.23 -13.10 -6.04
CA GLY A 239 -11.80 -12.26 -7.09
C GLY A 239 -10.93 -11.06 -7.43
N ARG A 240 -10.49 -10.32 -6.41
CA ARG A 240 -9.62 -9.15 -6.51
C ARG A 240 -8.69 -9.08 -5.31
N ALA A 241 -7.44 -8.66 -5.50
CA ALA A 241 -6.50 -8.45 -4.42
C ALA A 241 -5.70 -7.16 -4.60
N GLU A 242 -5.21 -6.63 -3.49
CA GLU A 242 -4.09 -5.72 -3.42
C GLU A 242 -2.84 -6.49 -3.00
N ALA A 243 -1.68 -6.08 -3.51
CA ALA A 243 -0.43 -6.78 -3.28
C ALA A 243 0.62 -5.85 -2.66
N PHE A 244 1.44 -6.43 -1.80
CA PHE A 244 2.41 -5.70 -0.99
C PHE A 244 3.75 -6.41 -0.94
N ILE A 245 4.81 -5.65 -0.68
CA ILE A 245 6.10 -6.19 -0.26
C ILE A 245 6.32 -5.81 1.19
N HIS A 246 6.45 -6.82 2.07
CA HIS A 246 6.74 -6.61 3.47
C HIS A 246 8.22 -6.27 3.68
N ALA A 247 8.52 -5.13 4.26
CA ALA A 247 9.88 -4.74 4.65
C ALA A 247 10.32 -5.55 5.87
N ARG A 248 10.98 -6.68 5.62
CA ARG A 248 11.47 -7.54 6.71
C ARG A 248 12.80 -7.00 7.24
N ARG A 249 12.87 -6.83 8.56
CA ARG A 249 14.14 -6.66 9.23
C ARG A 249 14.80 -8.04 9.38
N ASP A 250 15.98 -8.24 8.79
CA ASP A 250 16.79 -9.38 9.17
C ASP A 250 17.39 -9.12 10.56
N LYS A 251 16.89 -9.87 11.56
CA LYS A 251 17.36 -9.76 12.95
C LYS A 251 18.83 -10.17 13.13
N ASN A 252 19.43 -10.77 12.10
CA ASN A 252 20.81 -11.24 12.12
C ASN A 252 21.82 -10.22 11.56
N TYR A 253 21.36 -9.12 10.95
CA TYR A 253 22.25 -8.01 10.61
C TYR A 253 22.48 -7.15 11.87
N MET A 254 23.49 -7.51 12.63
CA MET A 254 24.12 -6.58 13.58
C MET A 254 25.18 -5.77 12.83
N TYR A 255 25.05 -4.46 12.80
CA TYR A 255 26.11 -3.53 12.47
C TYR A 255 27.04 -3.37 13.67
#